data_80273cbd83e11ff206232f76a9e2119b
#
_entry.id   80273cbd83e11ff206232f76a9e2119b
#
_cell.length_a   1.000
_cell.length_b   1.000
_cell.length_c   1.000
_cell.angle_alpha   90.00
_cell.angle_beta   90.00
_cell.angle_gamma   90.00
#
_symmetry.space_group_name_H-M   'P 1'
#
loop_
_entity.id
_entity.type
_entity.pdbx_description
1 polymer ?
#
loop_
_entity_poly.entity_id
_entity_poly.type
_entity_poly.pdbx_seq_one_letter_code
_entity_poly.pdbx_strand_id
1 'polypeptide(L)'
;MKILILGTVPNDLLNFRSELIKDILKKGTEVIASSSKLDTDSASYMTELGITYESIFLNRHGLSLRGDIKTLADLLKLFKKLNPNLVLAHGIKLVIWGGISSRIRGIPFFALITGLGFAFQGTTFRRKLLTRLVSFLYRIALKNSKAVIFQNEDNRKIFIDKNIVSPSKTYIVNGSGVDINKYNFTKMPESNLSFLLVSRLLGEKGLREYAEAAKIVKGKFPEVEFKIVGTQDNSLDAISIEEVKSWSEYVDYEGPTKDVRPYIKKCHVYVLPSYHEGLPRSTLEAMSMGRPILTTNASGCKETVDENINGFLVPIGSSKELAKRMIWFVKNRDEIKSMGEQSRKIVEKRFDVRKVNQEMLKILEIN
;
A
#
# COMPACT_ATOMS: atom_id res chain seq x y z
N MET A 1 -10.46 9.93 25.16
CA MET A 1 -11.18 9.62 23.89
C MET A 1 -10.84 8.19 23.48
N LYS A 2 -11.77 7.49 22.80
CA LYS A 2 -11.59 6.10 22.35
C LYS A 2 -11.77 6.02 20.84
N ILE A 3 -10.78 5.52 20.12
CA ILE A 3 -10.84 5.29 18.67
C ILE A 3 -10.91 3.78 18.35
N LEU A 4 -11.78 3.39 17.42
CA LEU A 4 -11.80 2.06 16.85
C LEU A 4 -11.19 2.10 15.44
N ILE A 5 -10.09 1.36 15.22
CA ILE A 5 -9.43 1.23 13.92
C ILE A 5 -9.78 -0.12 13.32
N LEU A 6 -10.45 -0.10 12.15
CA LEU A 6 -10.86 -1.29 11.41
C LEU A 6 -9.89 -1.54 10.26
N GLY A 7 -9.24 -2.71 10.25
CA GLY A 7 -8.33 -3.16 9.20
C GLY A 7 -8.64 -4.56 8.69
N THR A 8 -8.18 -4.90 7.49
CA THR A 8 -8.51 -6.19 6.85
C THR A 8 -7.84 -7.38 7.51
N VAL A 9 -6.60 -7.24 7.89
CA VAL A 9 -5.84 -8.26 8.65
C VAL A 9 -4.97 -7.60 9.71
N PRO A 10 -4.62 -8.35 10.79
CA PRO A 10 -3.77 -7.84 11.85
C PRO A 10 -2.44 -7.28 11.34
N ASN A 11 -1.74 -8.02 10.50
CA ASN A 11 -0.46 -7.62 9.93
C ASN A 11 -0.52 -6.32 9.11
N ASP A 12 -1.62 -6.05 8.38
CA ASP A 12 -1.78 -4.78 7.66
C ASP A 12 -1.89 -3.60 8.63
N LEU A 13 -2.62 -3.78 9.75
CA LEU A 13 -2.71 -2.77 10.80
C LEU A 13 -1.34 -2.47 11.40
N LEU A 14 -0.58 -3.51 11.74
CA LEU A 14 0.72 -3.38 12.38
C LEU A 14 1.76 -2.80 11.41
N ASN A 15 1.82 -3.30 10.19
CA ASN A 15 2.81 -2.85 9.21
C ASN A 15 2.59 -1.43 8.72
N PHE A 16 1.32 -1.02 8.52
CA PHE A 16 1.01 0.26 7.90
C PHE A 16 0.47 1.32 8.87
N ARG A 17 0.08 0.95 10.09
CA ARG A 17 -0.58 1.87 11.04
C ARG A 17 0.06 1.91 12.41
N SER A 18 1.06 1.08 12.70
CA SER A 18 1.71 1.07 14.03
C SER A 18 2.22 2.44 14.46
N GLU A 19 2.88 3.19 13.57
CA GLU A 19 3.38 4.51 13.92
C GLU A 19 2.26 5.54 14.15
N LEU A 20 1.19 5.50 13.34
CA LEU A 20 -0.01 6.31 13.58
C LEU A 20 -0.67 5.95 14.91
N ILE A 21 -0.79 4.66 15.21
CA ILE A 21 -1.35 4.16 16.47
C ILE A 21 -0.52 4.66 17.66
N LYS A 22 0.81 4.55 17.60
CA LYS A 22 1.71 5.09 18.63
C LYS A 22 1.49 6.59 18.86
N ASP A 23 1.34 7.35 17.80
CA ASP A 23 1.14 8.80 17.91
C ASP A 23 -0.24 9.15 18.48
N ILE A 24 -1.28 8.37 18.15
CA ILE A 24 -2.61 8.48 18.77
C ILE A 24 -2.55 8.17 20.27
N LEU A 25 -1.86 7.09 20.68
CA LEU A 25 -1.68 6.71 22.07
C LEU A 25 -0.92 7.80 22.88
N LYS A 26 0.11 8.41 22.30
CA LYS A 26 0.85 9.54 22.91
C LYS A 26 -0.04 10.75 23.19
N LYS A 27 -1.15 10.90 22.45
CA LYS A 27 -2.17 11.94 22.70
C LYS A 27 -3.17 11.57 23.80
N GLY A 28 -2.96 10.47 24.50
CA GLY A 28 -3.86 10.01 25.57
C GLY A 28 -5.18 9.42 25.05
N THR A 29 -5.24 9.05 23.76
CA THR A 29 -6.43 8.43 23.15
C THR A 29 -6.29 6.91 23.21
N GLU A 30 -7.30 6.25 23.77
CA GLU A 30 -7.40 4.79 23.79
C GLU A 30 -7.62 4.28 22.37
N VAL A 31 -6.81 3.30 21.95
CA VAL A 31 -6.91 2.67 20.64
C VAL A 31 -7.39 1.24 20.78
N ILE A 32 -8.47 0.93 20.07
CA ILE A 32 -8.94 -0.44 19.85
C ILE A 32 -8.76 -0.78 18.39
N ALA A 33 -8.06 -1.87 18.10
CA ALA A 33 -7.91 -2.39 16.77
C ALA A 33 -8.88 -3.54 16.52
N SER A 34 -9.42 -3.63 15.31
CA SER A 34 -10.27 -4.77 14.93
C SER A 34 -10.01 -5.18 13.48
N SER A 35 -9.88 -6.48 13.28
CA SER A 35 -9.76 -7.09 11.95
C SER A 35 -10.23 -8.55 11.97
N SER A 36 -9.83 -9.36 10.99
CA SER A 36 -10.03 -10.81 11.01
C SER A 36 -9.28 -11.46 12.19
N LYS A 37 -9.40 -12.78 12.33
CA LYS A 37 -8.78 -13.54 13.43
C LYS A 37 -7.29 -13.17 13.59
N LEU A 38 -6.90 -12.93 14.85
CA LEU A 38 -5.54 -12.57 15.24
C LEU A 38 -4.64 -13.82 15.21
N ASP A 39 -3.44 -13.69 14.67
CA ASP A 39 -2.35 -14.65 14.81
C ASP A 39 -1.49 -14.33 16.04
N THR A 40 -0.67 -15.30 16.47
CA THR A 40 0.12 -15.21 17.72
C THR A 40 1.15 -14.05 17.69
N ASP A 41 1.85 -13.88 16.55
CA ASP A 41 2.89 -12.85 16.40
C ASP A 41 2.26 -11.46 16.49
N SER A 42 1.13 -11.26 15.78
CA SER A 42 0.37 -10.01 15.82
C SER A 42 -0.21 -9.72 17.21
N ALA A 43 -0.65 -10.76 17.94
CA ALA A 43 -1.19 -10.59 19.30
C ALA A 43 -0.15 -10.05 20.26
N SER A 44 1.06 -10.62 20.26
CA SER A 44 2.17 -10.19 21.10
C SER A 44 2.52 -8.72 20.85
N TYR A 45 2.63 -8.33 19.55
CA TYR A 45 2.98 -6.95 19.21
C TYR A 45 1.87 -5.94 19.55
N MET A 46 0.59 -6.31 19.42
CA MET A 46 -0.51 -5.44 19.87
C MET A 46 -0.51 -5.22 21.37
N THR A 47 -0.22 -6.28 22.15
CA THR A 47 -0.07 -6.18 23.61
C THR A 47 1.09 -5.26 23.98
N GLU A 48 2.24 -5.39 23.30
CA GLU A 48 3.40 -4.51 23.49
C GLU A 48 3.08 -3.04 23.22
N LEU A 49 2.25 -2.77 22.22
CA LEU A 49 1.78 -1.42 21.89
C LEU A 49 0.71 -0.88 22.85
N GLY A 50 0.20 -1.68 23.78
CA GLY A 50 -0.90 -1.29 24.67
C GLY A 50 -2.26 -1.16 23.96
N ILE A 51 -2.48 -1.93 22.88
CA ILE A 51 -3.70 -1.87 22.06
C ILE A 51 -4.64 -3.00 22.46
N THR A 52 -5.90 -2.68 22.70
CA THR A 52 -6.98 -3.68 22.80
C THR A 52 -7.33 -4.17 21.39
N TYR A 53 -7.48 -5.48 21.23
CA TYR A 53 -7.88 -6.09 19.97
C TYR A 53 -9.19 -6.86 20.07
N GLU A 54 -10.05 -6.66 19.08
CA GLU A 54 -11.32 -7.38 18.95
C GLU A 54 -11.42 -8.01 17.55
N SER A 55 -11.59 -9.32 17.48
CA SER A 55 -11.76 -10.00 16.20
C SER A 55 -13.20 -9.91 15.69
N ILE A 56 -13.36 -9.76 14.38
CA ILE A 56 -14.63 -9.80 13.67
C ILE A 56 -14.61 -10.83 12.56
N PHE A 57 -15.77 -11.33 12.19
CA PHE A 57 -15.87 -12.13 10.97
C PHE A 57 -15.67 -11.23 9.75
N LEU A 58 -14.70 -11.57 8.91
CA LEU A 58 -14.43 -10.88 7.65
C LEU A 58 -14.07 -11.89 6.55
N ASN A 59 -14.94 -11.99 5.54
CA ASN A 59 -14.58 -12.69 4.30
C ASN A 59 -13.87 -11.71 3.36
N ARG A 60 -12.54 -11.84 3.22
CA ARG A 60 -11.70 -10.90 2.48
C ARG A 60 -11.93 -10.91 0.97
N HIS A 61 -12.18 -12.07 0.40
CA HIS A 61 -12.23 -12.29 -1.03
C HIS A 61 -13.65 -12.58 -1.51
N GLY A 62 -13.97 -12.07 -2.71
CA GLY A 62 -15.23 -12.32 -3.38
C GLY A 62 -16.45 -11.60 -2.78
N LEU A 63 -17.57 -11.77 -3.45
CA LEU A 63 -18.87 -11.31 -3.03
C LEU A 63 -19.59 -12.47 -2.32
N SER A 64 -19.85 -12.34 -1.04
CA SER A 64 -20.61 -13.31 -0.25
C SER A 64 -21.66 -12.57 0.56
N LEU A 65 -22.89 -12.53 0.05
CA LEU A 65 -23.99 -11.84 0.71
C LEU A 65 -24.17 -12.27 2.17
N ARG A 66 -24.15 -13.59 2.43
CA ARG A 66 -24.24 -14.12 3.81
C ARG A 66 -23.06 -13.69 4.68
N GLY A 67 -21.83 -13.73 4.12
CA GLY A 67 -20.61 -13.29 4.81
C GLY A 67 -20.65 -11.78 5.11
N ASP A 68 -21.13 -10.98 4.16
CA ASP A 68 -21.21 -9.53 4.31
C ASP A 68 -22.27 -9.12 5.35
N ILE A 69 -23.43 -9.81 5.39
CA ILE A 69 -24.45 -9.63 6.46
C ILE A 69 -23.87 -9.99 7.82
N LYS A 70 -23.10 -11.10 7.92
CA LYS A 70 -22.44 -11.49 9.18
C LYS A 70 -21.42 -10.44 9.62
N THR A 71 -20.61 -9.93 8.70
CA THR A 71 -19.65 -8.83 9.00
C THR A 71 -20.38 -7.59 9.53
N LEU A 72 -21.49 -7.18 8.91
CA LEU A 72 -22.30 -6.06 9.37
C LEU A 72 -22.88 -6.30 10.78
N ALA A 73 -23.43 -7.51 11.04
CA ALA A 73 -23.97 -7.87 12.34
C ALA A 73 -22.90 -7.85 13.43
N ASP A 74 -21.72 -8.39 13.15
CA ASP A 74 -20.59 -8.40 14.09
C ASP A 74 -20.09 -6.97 14.38
N LEU A 75 -20.00 -6.10 13.36
CA LEU A 75 -19.63 -4.70 13.54
C LEU A 75 -20.68 -3.94 14.39
N LEU A 76 -21.98 -4.15 14.17
CA LEU A 76 -23.04 -3.54 14.97
C LEU A 76 -22.97 -3.96 16.45
N LYS A 77 -22.69 -5.25 16.72
CA LYS A 77 -22.45 -5.77 18.08
C LYS A 77 -21.21 -5.15 18.70
N LEU A 78 -20.10 -5.12 17.94
CA LEU A 78 -18.85 -4.54 18.39
C LEU A 78 -18.99 -3.06 18.75
N PHE A 79 -19.63 -2.27 17.88
CA PHE A 79 -19.87 -0.85 18.13
C PHE A 79 -20.76 -0.60 19.36
N LYS A 80 -21.77 -1.47 19.58
CA LYS A 80 -22.60 -1.43 20.79
C LYS A 80 -21.77 -1.73 22.04
N LYS A 81 -20.89 -2.76 21.99
CA LYS A 81 -20.03 -3.19 23.10
C LYS A 81 -19.02 -2.11 23.48
N LEU A 82 -18.33 -1.54 22.48
CA LEU A 82 -17.19 -0.65 22.69
C LEU A 82 -17.58 0.82 22.85
N ASN A 83 -18.67 1.24 22.23
CA ASN A 83 -19.15 2.63 22.18
C ASN A 83 -18.00 3.62 21.85
N PRO A 84 -17.28 3.49 20.72
CA PRO A 84 -16.14 4.33 20.40
C PRO A 84 -16.55 5.77 20.09
N ASN A 85 -15.69 6.75 20.38
CA ASN A 85 -15.94 8.15 20.06
C ASN A 85 -15.80 8.42 18.56
N LEU A 86 -14.94 7.65 17.86
CA LEU A 86 -14.79 7.70 16.41
C LEU A 86 -14.31 6.36 15.86
N VAL A 87 -14.57 6.13 14.57
CA VAL A 87 -14.13 4.94 13.83
C VAL A 87 -13.29 5.36 12.63
N LEU A 88 -12.10 4.81 12.49
CA LEU A 88 -11.26 4.87 11.29
C LEU A 88 -11.26 3.49 10.61
N ALA A 89 -11.71 3.41 9.37
CA ALA A 89 -11.73 2.15 8.64
C ALA A 89 -10.90 2.20 7.35
N HIS A 90 -10.17 1.11 7.07
CA HIS A 90 -9.54 0.90 5.77
C HIS A 90 -9.84 -0.49 5.21
N GLY A 91 -9.70 -0.61 3.87
CA GLY A 91 -10.14 -1.81 3.14
C GLY A 91 -11.61 -1.75 2.75
N ILE A 92 -11.91 -2.15 1.51
CA ILE A 92 -13.19 -1.92 0.84
C ILE A 92 -14.40 -2.34 1.70
N LYS A 93 -14.40 -3.58 2.18
CA LYS A 93 -15.52 -4.13 2.97
C LYS A 93 -15.69 -3.42 4.30
N LEU A 94 -14.59 -3.10 4.98
CA LEU A 94 -14.67 -2.44 6.28
C LEU A 94 -15.03 -0.96 6.18
N VAL A 95 -14.64 -0.29 5.11
CA VAL A 95 -15.14 1.06 4.82
C VAL A 95 -16.66 1.02 4.55
N ILE A 96 -17.14 0.05 3.77
CA ILE A 96 -18.56 -0.07 3.47
C ILE A 96 -19.36 -0.46 4.73
N TRP A 97 -19.08 -1.60 5.33
CA TRP A 97 -19.88 -2.11 6.45
C TRP A 97 -19.63 -1.35 7.75
N GLY A 98 -18.40 -0.87 7.98
CA GLY A 98 -18.08 0.03 9.10
C GLY A 98 -18.79 1.38 8.99
N GLY A 99 -18.82 1.98 7.79
CA GLY A 99 -19.51 3.24 7.54
C GLY A 99 -21.03 3.11 7.74
N ILE A 100 -21.64 2.01 7.26
CA ILE A 100 -23.06 1.71 7.49
C ILE A 100 -23.32 1.52 8.99
N SER A 101 -22.49 0.74 9.68
CA SER A 101 -22.63 0.50 11.13
C SER A 101 -22.46 1.79 11.94
N SER A 102 -21.48 2.64 11.60
CA SER A 102 -21.28 3.94 12.23
C SER A 102 -22.47 4.86 12.05
N ARG A 103 -23.05 4.89 10.84
CA ARG A 103 -24.25 5.68 10.55
C ARG A 103 -25.44 5.22 11.38
N ILE A 104 -25.68 3.90 11.50
CA ILE A 104 -26.77 3.35 12.31
C ILE A 104 -26.61 3.70 13.80
N ARG A 105 -25.34 3.76 14.28
CA ARG A 105 -25.03 4.06 15.68
C ARG A 105 -24.79 5.55 15.98
N GLY A 106 -24.78 6.41 14.96
CA GLY A 106 -24.47 7.84 15.12
C GLY A 106 -23.02 8.13 15.51
N ILE A 107 -22.08 7.21 15.21
CA ILE A 107 -20.65 7.35 15.56
C ILE A 107 -19.90 8.07 14.43
N PRO A 108 -19.07 9.07 14.72
CA PRO A 108 -18.20 9.72 13.74
C PRO A 108 -17.34 8.71 12.96
N PHE A 109 -17.36 8.79 11.63
CA PHE A 109 -16.72 7.84 10.75
C PHE A 109 -15.71 8.50 9.81
N PHE A 110 -14.51 7.93 9.74
CA PHE A 110 -13.42 8.32 8.87
C PHE A 110 -13.04 7.14 7.99
N ALA A 111 -13.04 7.33 6.69
CA ALA A 111 -12.69 6.29 5.72
C ALA A 111 -11.32 6.54 5.13
N LEU A 112 -10.43 5.55 5.16
CA LEU A 112 -9.13 5.59 4.51
C LEU A 112 -9.13 4.66 3.30
N ILE A 113 -9.07 5.25 2.11
CA ILE A 113 -9.05 4.54 0.82
C ILE A 113 -7.61 4.29 0.42
N THR A 114 -7.11 3.10 0.73
CA THR A 114 -5.72 2.69 0.47
C THR A 114 -5.52 2.12 -0.93
N GLY A 115 -6.58 1.93 -1.68
CA GLY A 115 -6.62 1.43 -3.06
C GLY A 115 -8.05 1.13 -3.45
N LEU A 116 -8.31 1.10 -4.75
CA LEU A 116 -9.68 0.87 -5.26
C LEU A 116 -10.01 -0.62 -5.42
N GLY A 117 -8.97 -1.47 -5.45
CA GLY A 117 -9.08 -2.90 -5.65
C GLY A 117 -9.70 -3.29 -7.00
N PHE A 118 -9.90 -4.59 -7.15
CA PHE A 118 -10.40 -5.22 -8.37
C PHE A 118 -11.75 -4.67 -8.88
N ALA A 119 -12.59 -4.15 -7.99
CA ALA A 119 -13.92 -3.67 -8.36
C ALA A 119 -13.92 -2.46 -9.29
N PHE A 120 -12.84 -1.67 -9.30
CA PHE A 120 -12.69 -0.47 -10.13
C PHE A 120 -11.78 -0.70 -11.34
N GLN A 121 -11.25 -1.91 -11.51
CA GLN A 121 -10.35 -2.26 -12.60
C GLN A 121 -11.10 -3.06 -13.69
N GLY A 122 -10.86 -2.72 -14.96
CA GLY A 122 -11.33 -3.46 -16.13
C GLY A 122 -12.62 -2.95 -16.76
N THR A 123 -12.81 -3.31 -18.02
CA THR A 123 -13.82 -2.73 -18.93
C THR A 123 -14.98 -3.67 -19.24
N THR A 124 -14.94 -4.93 -18.77
CA THR A 124 -15.99 -5.91 -19.09
C THR A 124 -17.34 -5.52 -18.48
N PHE A 125 -18.44 -5.93 -19.09
CA PHE A 125 -19.80 -5.64 -18.62
C PHE A 125 -20.02 -6.08 -17.16
N ARG A 126 -19.57 -7.28 -16.81
CA ARG A 126 -19.66 -7.79 -15.41
C ARG A 126 -18.90 -6.90 -14.42
N ARG A 127 -17.74 -6.40 -14.81
CA ARG A 127 -16.94 -5.47 -14.01
C ARG A 127 -17.62 -4.11 -13.84
N LYS A 128 -18.22 -3.58 -14.90
CA LYS A 128 -18.98 -2.33 -14.85
C LYS A 128 -20.16 -2.45 -13.86
N LEU A 129 -20.87 -3.60 -13.88
CA LEU A 129 -21.96 -3.86 -12.93
C LEU A 129 -21.44 -3.93 -11.48
N LEU A 130 -20.34 -4.65 -11.26
CA LEU A 130 -19.67 -4.71 -9.94
C LEU A 130 -19.26 -3.30 -9.46
N THR A 131 -18.63 -2.50 -10.33
CA THR A 131 -18.25 -1.12 -10.01
C THR A 131 -19.48 -0.29 -9.59
N ARG A 132 -20.59 -0.42 -10.31
CA ARG A 132 -21.85 0.29 -9.96
C ARG A 132 -22.38 -0.12 -8.58
N LEU A 133 -22.41 -1.42 -8.31
CA LEU A 133 -22.85 -1.95 -7.00
C LEU A 133 -21.94 -1.45 -5.86
N VAL A 134 -20.63 -1.59 -6.01
CA VAL A 134 -19.67 -1.15 -4.99
C VAL A 134 -19.73 0.38 -4.80
N SER A 135 -19.86 1.15 -5.89
CA SER A 135 -20.03 2.60 -5.81
C SER A 135 -21.32 2.99 -5.06
N PHE A 136 -22.41 2.26 -5.27
CA PHE A 136 -23.66 2.48 -4.55
C PHE A 136 -23.50 2.20 -3.05
N LEU A 137 -22.87 1.08 -2.69
CA LEU A 137 -22.60 0.74 -1.29
C LEU A 137 -21.69 1.78 -0.61
N TYR A 138 -20.66 2.27 -1.31
CA TYR A 138 -19.81 3.36 -0.81
C TYR A 138 -20.61 4.65 -0.57
N ARG A 139 -21.52 5.04 -1.48
CA ARG A 139 -22.38 6.22 -1.27
C ARG A 139 -23.20 6.12 0.01
N ILE A 140 -23.78 4.94 0.28
CA ILE A 140 -24.55 4.71 1.52
C ILE A 140 -23.64 4.81 2.74
N ALA A 141 -22.48 4.17 2.69
CA ALA A 141 -21.52 4.10 3.80
C ALA A 141 -20.91 5.47 4.13
N LEU A 142 -20.56 6.24 3.09
CA LEU A 142 -19.84 7.51 3.23
C LEU A 142 -20.75 8.73 3.35
N LYS A 143 -22.08 8.58 3.27
CA LYS A 143 -23.04 9.70 3.31
C LYS A 143 -22.81 10.61 4.53
N ASN A 144 -22.59 10.01 5.71
CA ASN A 144 -22.42 10.72 6.98
C ASN A 144 -20.94 10.68 7.47
N SER A 145 -19.97 10.28 6.62
CA SER A 145 -18.58 10.33 7.01
C SER A 145 -18.12 11.76 7.31
N LYS A 146 -17.27 11.91 8.31
CA LYS A 146 -16.58 13.17 8.63
C LYS A 146 -15.53 13.49 7.56
N ALA A 147 -14.73 12.48 7.19
CA ALA A 147 -13.73 12.59 6.14
C ALA A 147 -13.58 11.28 5.36
N VAL A 148 -13.20 11.40 4.09
CA VAL A 148 -12.74 10.31 3.22
C VAL A 148 -11.33 10.65 2.76
N ILE A 149 -10.37 9.85 3.19
CA ILE A 149 -8.95 10.09 3.05
C ILE A 149 -8.40 9.19 1.95
N PHE A 150 -7.72 9.76 0.98
CA PHE A 150 -7.10 9.08 -0.15
C PHE A 150 -5.58 9.15 -0.05
N GLN A 151 -4.89 8.25 -0.74
CA GLN A 151 -3.43 8.23 -0.80
C GLN A 151 -2.87 8.79 -2.11
N ASN A 152 -3.73 9.04 -3.11
CA ASN A 152 -3.38 9.67 -4.38
C ASN A 152 -4.59 10.39 -4.98
N GLU A 153 -4.31 11.34 -5.89
CA GLU A 153 -5.34 12.17 -6.52
C GLU A 153 -6.22 11.39 -7.50
N ASP A 154 -5.67 10.39 -8.19
CA ASP A 154 -6.44 9.61 -9.17
C ASP A 154 -7.59 8.86 -8.48
N ASN A 155 -7.32 8.21 -7.35
CA ASN A 155 -8.36 7.51 -6.58
C ASN A 155 -9.40 8.48 -6.02
N ARG A 156 -8.98 9.64 -5.54
CA ARG A 156 -9.88 10.72 -5.10
C ARG A 156 -10.78 11.18 -6.24
N LYS A 157 -10.21 11.46 -7.40
CA LYS A 157 -10.94 11.89 -8.60
C LYS A 157 -11.99 10.87 -9.03
N ILE A 158 -11.65 9.56 -9.05
CA ILE A 158 -12.60 8.50 -9.38
C ILE A 158 -13.82 8.52 -8.45
N PHE A 159 -13.64 8.74 -7.14
CA PHE A 159 -14.73 8.81 -6.18
C PHE A 159 -15.62 10.05 -6.39
N ILE A 160 -15.01 11.19 -6.70
CA ILE A 160 -15.72 12.44 -7.00
C ILE A 160 -16.50 12.31 -8.32
N ASP A 161 -15.86 11.89 -9.40
CA ASP A 161 -16.46 11.76 -10.75
C ASP A 161 -17.63 10.75 -10.75
N LYS A 162 -17.55 9.72 -9.91
CA LYS A 162 -18.65 8.75 -9.71
C LYS A 162 -19.71 9.21 -8.71
N ASN A 163 -19.62 10.45 -8.20
CA ASN A 163 -20.52 10.98 -7.17
C ASN A 163 -20.64 10.06 -5.94
N ILE A 164 -19.53 9.44 -5.52
CA ILE A 164 -19.49 8.60 -4.32
C ILE A 164 -19.38 9.47 -3.07
N VAL A 165 -18.61 10.53 -3.14
CA VAL A 165 -18.35 11.47 -2.04
C VAL A 165 -18.26 12.91 -2.56
N SER A 166 -18.68 13.89 -1.73
CA SER A 166 -18.50 15.31 -2.03
C SER A 166 -17.02 15.71 -1.93
N PRO A 167 -16.48 16.55 -2.84
CA PRO A 167 -15.11 17.05 -2.77
C PRO A 167 -14.75 17.68 -1.41
N SER A 168 -15.69 18.35 -0.75
CA SER A 168 -15.50 19.01 0.55
C SER A 168 -15.18 18.06 1.71
N LYS A 169 -15.48 16.77 1.56
CA LYS A 169 -15.18 15.73 2.56
C LYS A 169 -13.93 14.94 2.25
N THR A 170 -13.22 15.27 1.16
CA THR A 170 -12.07 14.49 0.70
C THR A 170 -10.76 15.11 1.10
N TYR A 171 -9.84 14.28 1.56
CA TYR A 171 -8.48 14.66 1.94
C TYR A 171 -7.49 13.73 1.23
N ILE A 172 -6.27 14.21 0.99
CA ILE A 172 -5.18 13.39 0.49
C ILE A 172 -4.10 13.37 1.54
N VAL A 173 -3.55 12.18 1.82
CA VAL A 173 -2.38 11.99 2.64
C VAL A 173 -1.34 11.18 1.86
N ASN A 174 -0.09 11.40 2.15
CA ASN A 174 1.02 10.75 1.46
C ASN A 174 1.25 9.30 1.96
N GLY A 175 0.27 8.44 1.72
CA GLY A 175 0.29 7.02 2.06
C GLY A 175 0.25 6.76 3.57
N SER A 176 1.02 5.76 4.00
CA SER A 176 1.30 5.49 5.41
C SER A 176 2.58 6.16 5.91
N GLY A 177 3.27 6.88 5.03
CA GLY A 177 4.61 7.36 5.29
C GLY A 177 5.65 6.24 5.44
N VAL A 178 6.88 6.62 5.64
CA VAL A 178 7.99 5.73 5.99
C VAL A 178 8.79 6.30 7.15
N ASP A 179 9.20 5.44 8.08
CA ASP A 179 10.13 5.83 9.14
C ASP A 179 11.55 5.98 8.59
N ILE A 180 11.95 7.23 8.37
CA ILE A 180 13.25 7.58 7.80
C ILE A 180 14.45 7.27 8.72
N ASN A 181 14.21 6.99 10.01
CA ASN A 181 15.25 6.55 10.95
C ASN A 181 15.42 5.03 10.90
N LYS A 182 14.30 4.28 10.76
CA LYS A 182 14.34 2.82 10.57
C LYS A 182 14.90 2.45 9.20
N TYR A 183 14.52 3.20 8.15
CA TYR A 183 15.01 3.06 6.77
C TYR A 183 15.98 4.21 6.48
N ASN A 184 17.10 4.24 7.24
CA ASN A 184 18.09 5.29 7.12
C ASN A 184 18.85 5.21 5.77
N PHE A 185 19.38 6.35 5.34
CA PHE A 185 20.19 6.44 4.13
C PHE A 185 21.38 5.47 4.17
N THR A 186 21.64 4.78 3.05
CA THR A 186 22.78 3.90 2.90
C THR A 186 23.53 4.22 1.60
N LYS A 187 24.86 4.20 1.65
CA LYS A 187 25.70 4.39 0.46
C LYS A 187 25.35 3.36 -0.62
N MET A 188 25.56 3.74 -1.88
CA MET A 188 25.45 2.79 -2.99
C MET A 188 26.46 1.66 -2.81
N PRO A 189 26.06 0.40 -3.13
CA PRO A 189 27.00 -0.72 -3.11
C PRO A 189 28.08 -0.57 -4.21
N GLU A 190 29.23 -1.16 -3.98
CA GLU A 190 30.36 -1.19 -4.94
C GLU A 190 30.33 -2.47 -5.82
N SER A 191 29.26 -3.26 -5.75
CA SER A 191 29.07 -4.50 -6.50
C SER A 191 28.61 -4.27 -7.94
N ASN A 192 28.31 -5.36 -8.65
CA ASN A 192 27.66 -5.29 -9.95
C ASN A 192 26.31 -4.57 -9.85
N LEU A 193 25.94 -3.88 -10.92
CA LEU A 193 24.66 -3.18 -10.96
C LEU A 193 23.53 -4.16 -10.73
N SER A 194 22.66 -3.82 -9.77
CA SER A 194 21.56 -4.68 -9.37
C SER A 194 20.23 -3.93 -9.28
N PHE A 195 19.19 -4.56 -9.78
CA PHE A 195 17.80 -4.14 -9.70
C PHE A 195 17.05 -5.00 -8.68
N LEU A 196 16.20 -4.37 -7.86
CA LEU A 196 15.43 -5.06 -6.82
C LEU A 196 13.95 -4.75 -6.97
N LEU A 197 13.11 -5.78 -6.93
CA LEU A 197 11.66 -5.69 -6.80
C LEU A 197 11.26 -6.33 -5.47
N VAL A 198 10.47 -5.60 -4.66
CA VAL A 198 9.91 -6.12 -3.40
C VAL A 198 8.39 -6.01 -3.45
N SER A 199 7.70 -7.14 -3.51
CA SER A 199 6.25 -7.19 -3.48
C SER A 199 5.72 -8.60 -3.17
N ARG A 200 4.42 -8.73 -2.89
CA ARG A 200 3.75 -10.04 -2.98
C ARG A 200 3.81 -10.54 -4.42
N LEU A 201 3.84 -11.87 -4.60
CA LEU A 201 3.88 -12.50 -5.94
C LEU A 201 2.49 -12.41 -6.60
N LEU A 202 2.20 -11.25 -7.17
CA LEU A 202 0.94 -10.92 -7.85
C LEU A 202 1.21 -10.38 -9.25
N GLY A 203 0.40 -10.76 -10.23
CA GLY A 203 0.51 -10.26 -11.60
C GLY A 203 0.36 -8.73 -11.67
N GLU A 204 -0.57 -8.15 -10.90
CA GLU A 204 -0.75 -6.69 -10.84
C GLU A 204 0.48 -5.91 -10.33
N LYS A 205 1.49 -6.57 -9.76
CA LYS A 205 2.76 -5.96 -9.34
C LYS A 205 3.79 -5.89 -10.47
N GLY A 206 3.47 -6.45 -11.64
CA GLY A 206 4.32 -6.37 -12.83
C GLY A 206 5.55 -7.28 -12.77
N LEU A 207 5.47 -8.41 -12.04
CA LEU A 207 6.60 -9.33 -11.93
C LEU A 207 6.97 -9.97 -13.27
N ARG A 208 5.97 -10.25 -14.12
CA ARG A 208 6.21 -10.79 -15.48
C ARG A 208 6.93 -9.78 -16.35
N GLU A 209 6.52 -8.52 -16.29
CA GLU A 209 7.15 -7.40 -16.99
C GLU A 209 8.58 -7.19 -16.51
N TYR A 210 8.82 -7.33 -15.20
CA TYR A 210 10.15 -7.26 -14.62
C TYR A 210 11.06 -8.40 -15.10
N ALA A 211 10.56 -9.64 -15.08
CA ALA A 211 11.31 -10.81 -15.54
C ALA A 211 11.64 -10.73 -17.06
N GLU A 212 10.68 -10.31 -17.89
CA GLU A 212 10.92 -10.14 -19.32
C GLU A 212 11.89 -8.99 -19.61
N ALA A 213 11.82 -7.89 -18.84
CA ALA A 213 12.79 -6.80 -18.94
C ALA A 213 14.20 -7.28 -18.52
N ALA A 214 14.29 -8.05 -17.43
CA ALA A 214 15.55 -8.65 -16.99
C ALA A 214 16.19 -9.54 -18.05
N LYS A 215 15.38 -10.39 -18.72
CA LYS A 215 15.83 -11.22 -19.85
C LYS A 215 16.42 -10.38 -20.99
N ILE A 216 15.72 -9.29 -21.39
CA ILE A 216 16.20 -8.39 -22.44
C ILE A 216 17.54 -7.72 -22.04
N VAL A 217 17.68 -7.30 -20.78
CA VAL A 217 18.89 -6.62 -20.30
C VAL A 217 20.05 -7.60 -20.17
N LYS A 218 19.85 -8.78 -19.55
CA LYS A 218 20.91 -9.81 -19.41
C LYS A 218 21.43 -10.33 -20.75
N GLY A 219 20.58 -10.35 -21.79
CA GLY A 219 21.03 -10.69 -23.13
C GLY A 219 22.08 -9.72 -23.72
N LYS A 220 22.23 -8.52 -23.14
CA LYS A 220 23.23 -7.52 -23.56
C LYS A 220 24.29 -7.24 -22.48
N PHE A 221 23.94 -7.41 -21.21
CA PHE A 221 24.71 -7.10 -20.03
C PHE A 221 24.58 -8.24 -19.02
N PRO A 222 25.23 -9.39 -19.24
CA PRO A 222 25.04 -10.60 -18.43
C PRO A 222 25.46 -10.44 -16.97
N GLU A 223 26.32 -9.46 -16.65
CA GLU A 223 26.81 -9.15 -15.30
C GLU A 223 25.76 -8.42 -14.42
N VAL A 224 24.67 -7.88 -15.00
CA VAL A 224 23.66 -7.15 -14.26
C VAL A 224 22.77 -8.12 -13.46
N GLU A 225 22.52 -7.81 -12.19
CA GLU A 225 21.74 -8.65 -11.29
C GLU A 225 20.32 -8.17 -11.17
N PHE A 226 19.38 -9.12 -11.11
CA PHE A 226 17.96 -8.87 -10.92
C PHE A 226 17.43 -9.73 -9.78
N LYS A 227 16.76 -9.11 -8.79
CA LYS A 227 16.29 -9.80 -7.60
C LYS A 227 14.82 -9.51 -7.33
N ILE A 228 14.09 -10.54 -6.91
CA ILE A 228 12.72 -10.47 -6.41
C ILE A 228 12.69 -10.94 -4.96
N VAL A 229 12.10 -10.14 -4.08
CA VAL A 229 11.84 -10.50 -2.69
C VAL A 229 10.32 -10.40 -2.44
N GLY A 230 9.72 -11.43 -1.89
CA GLY A 230 8.31 -11.37 -1.55
C GLY A 230 7.65 -12.68 -1.20
N THR A 231 6.43 -12.60 -0.70
CA THR A 231 5.63 -13.75 -0.30
C THR A 231 4.68 -14.17 -1.40
N GLN A 232 4.46 -15.48 -1.51
CA GLN A 232 3.38 -16.03 -2.31
C GLN A 232 2.02 -15.53 -1.77
N ASP A 233 1.08 -15.32 -2.67
CA ASP A 233 -0.30 -14.93 -2.36
C ASP A 233 -1.27 -16.06 -2.79
N ASN A 234 -2.48 -16.07 -2.24
CA ASN A 234 -3.53 -17.05 -2.56
C ASN A 234 -4.70 -16.41 -3.33
N SER A 235 -4.51 -15.22 -3.89
CA SER A 235 -5.53 -14.55 -4.69
C SER A 235 -5.57 -15.08 -6.13
N LEU A 236 -6.61 -14.70 -6.87
CA LEU A 236 -6.78 -15.11 -8.28
C LEU A 236 -5.68 -14.61 -9.22
N ASP A 237 -4.97 -13.56 -8.83
CA ASP A 237 -3.87 -12.95 -9.59
C ASP A 237 -2.49 -13.40 -9.07
N ALA A 238 -2.45 -14.40 -8.18
CA ALA A 238 -1.20 -14.92 -7.63
C ALA A 238 -0.33 -15.55 -8.73
N ILE A 239 0.97 -15.26 -8.64
CA ILE A 239 2.00 -15.91 -9.43
C ILE A 239 2.55 -17.08 -8.61
N SER A 240 2.61 -18.28 -9.20
CA SER A 240 3.09 -19.46 -8.52
C SER A 240 4.62 -19.42 -8.33
N ILE A 241 5.11 -20.16 -7.35
CA ILE A 241 6.57 -20.29 -7.12
C ILE A 241 7.24 -20.97 -8.32
N GLU A 242 6.56 -21.90 -8.97
CA GLU A 242 7.04 -22.59 -10.18
C GLU A 242 7.24 -21.58 -11.33
N GLU A 243 6.28 -20.66 -11.52
CA GLU A 243 6.41 -19.60 -12.52
C GLU A 243 7.60 -18.69 -12.20
N VAL A 244 7.76 -18.26 -10.93
CA VAL A 244 8.90 -17.42 -10.53
C VAL A 244 10.24 -18.16 -10.72
N LYS A 245 10.30 -19.44 -10.38
CA LYS A 245 11.50 -20.27 -10.57
C LYS A 245 11.84 -20.48 -12.06
N SER A 246 10.87 -20.42 -12.96
CA SER A 246 11.13 -20.51 -14.40
C SER A 246 11.93 -19.32 -14.94
N TRP A 247 12.06 -18.22 -14.18
CA TRP A 247 12.85 -17.04 -14.53
C TRP A 247 14.27 -17.08 -13.97
N SER A 248 14.70 -18.17 -13.31
CA SER A 248 16.00 -18.30 -12.58
C SER A 248 17.24 -18.05 -13.44
N GLU A 249 17.14 -18.12 -14.76
CA GLU A 249 18.22 -17.74 -15.68
C GLU A 249 18.52 -16.24 -15.65
N TYR A 250 17.52 -15.39 -15.35
CA TYR A 250 17.68 -13.93 -15.39
C TYR A 250 17.28 -13.23 -14.10
N VAL A 251 16.57 -13.85 -13.17
CA VAL A 251 16.09 -13.23 -11.93
C VAL A 251 16.28 -14.17 -10.76
N ASP A 252 16.92 -13.69 -9.70
CA ASP A 252 17.08 -14.40 -8.45
C ASP A 252 15.85 -14.15 -7.56
N TYR A 253 15.13 -15.21 -7.19
CA TYR A 253 14.07 -15.13 -6.20
C TYR A 253 14.60 -15.44 -4.81
N GLU A 254 14.65 -14.43 -3.96
CA GLU A 254 15.21 -14.48 -2.60
C GLU A 254 14.20 -14.97 -1.54
N GLY A 255 12.96 -15.26 -1.96
CA GLY A 255 11.91 -15.70 -1.04
C GLY A 255 11.28 -14.59 -0.21
N PRO A 256 10.46 -14.96 0.78
CA PRO A 256 9.83 -14.03 1.73
C PRO A 256 10.84 -13.51 2.76
N THR A 257 10.62 -12.28 3.25
CA THR A 257 11.43 -11.71 4.35
C THR A 257 10.55 -10.92 5.32
N LYS A 258 10.96 -10.88 6.59
CA LYS A 258 10.43 -9.97 7.61
C LYS A 258 11.14 -8.60 7.59
N ASP A 259 12.32 -8.52 6.94
CA ASP A 259 13.11 -7.28 6.85
C ASP A 259 13.69 -7.09 5.44
N VAL A 260 13.22 -6.07 4.75
CA VAL A 260 13.65 -5.77 3.37
C VAL A 260 14.92 -4.93 3.31
N ARG A 261 15.37 -4.33 4.44
CA ARG A 261 16.50 -3.41 4.48
C ARG A 261 17.82 -4.03 3.99
N PRO A 262 18.18 -5.29 4.31
CA PRO A 262 19.40 -5.91 3.78
C PRO A 262 19.40 -6.00 2.25
N TYR A 263 18.27 -6.26 1.64
CA TYR A 263 18.10 -6.35 0.18
C TYR A 263 18.17 -4.96 -0.47
N ILE A 264 17.46 -3.97 0.09
CA ILE A 264 17.52 -2.58 -0.41
C ILE A 264 18.94 -2.02 -0.28
N LYS A 265 19.65 -2.33 0.82
CA LYS A 265 21.04 -1.90 1.01
C LYS A 265 21.97 -2.42 -0.08
N LYS A 266 21.73 -3.62 -0.61
CA LYS A 266 22.54 -4.28 -1.62
C LYS A 266 22.12 -3.95 -3.06
N CYS A 267 20.98 -3.29 -3.30
CA CYS A 267 20.56 -2.94 -4.65
C CYS A 267 20.99 -1.52 -5.05
N HIS A 268 21.07 -1.28 -6.35
CA HIS A 268 21.37 0.02 -6.93
C HIS A 268 20.11 0.77 -7.32
N VAL A 269 19.14 0.08 -7.93
CA VAL A 269 17.89 0.66 -8.42
C VAL A 269 16.72 -0.17 -7.91
N TYR A 270 15.72 0.49 -7.34
CA TYR A 270 14.48 -0.15 -6.94
C TYR A 270 13.46 -0.09 -8.08
N VAL A 271 12.81 -1.22 -8.36
CA VAL A 271 11.87 -1.35 -9.48
C VAL A 271 10.52 -1.87 -8.98
N LEU A 272 9.44 -1.17 -9.33
CA LEU A 272 8.07 -1.64 -9.05
C LEU A 272 7.17 -1.33 -10.26
N PRO A 273 7.06 -2.20 -11.26
CA PRO A 273 6.27 -1.96 -12.46
C PRO A 273 4.79 -2.30 -12.26
N SER A 274 4.22 -1.86 -11.13
CA SER A 274 2.86 -2.18 -10.71
C SER A 274 1.81 -1.52 -11.62
N TYR A 275 0.66 -2.17 -11.74
CA TYR A 275 -0.48 -1.68 -12.52
C TYR A 275 -1.33 -0.67 -11.76
N HIS A 276 -1.29 -0.71 -10.43
CA HIS A 276 -2.02 0.20 -9.56
C HIS A 276 -1.55 0.06 -8.11
N GLU A 277 -1.44 1.19 -7.40
CA GLU A 277 -1.16 1.24 -5.97
C GLU A 277 -2.04 2.29 -5.26
N GLY A 278 -2.11 2.21 -3.95
CA GLY A 278 -2.53 3.36 -3.14
C GLY A 278 -1.41 4.39 -3.08
N LEU A 279 -0.37 4.05 -2.34
CA LEU A 279 0.98 4.60 -2.39
C LEU A 279 1.93 3.47 -1.96
N PRO A 280 2.87 3.01 -2.81
CA PRO A 280 3.63 1.78 -2.56
C PRO A 280 4.69 1.99 -1.47
N ARG A 281 4.49 1.35 -0.31
CA ARG A 281 5.38 1.51 0.84
C ARG A 281 6.79 1.01 0.57
N SER A 282 6.94 -0.13 -0.12
CA SER A 282 8.27 -0.67 -0.45
C SER A 282 9.09 0.30 -1.33
N THR A 283 8.43 1.09 -2.17
CA THR A 283 9.08 2.18 -2.92
C THR A 283 9.55 3.29 -1.98
N LEU A 284 8.72 3.70 -1.00
CA LEU A 284 9.12 4.72 -0.02
C LEU A 284 10.29 4.25 0.86
N GLU A 285 10.32 2.97 1.22
CA GLU A 285 11.41 2.34 1.96
C GLU A 285 12.72 2.38 1.16
N ALA A 286 12.66 2.06 -0.14
CA ALA A 286 13.82 2.15 -1.04
C ALA A 286 14.28 3.59 -1.24
N MET A 287 13.37 4.53 -1.46
CA MET A 287 13.67 5.97 -1.56
C MET A 287 14.33 6.48 -0.27
N SER A 288 13.81 6.07 0.89
CA SER A 288 14.36 6.46 2.19
C SER A 288 15.80 5.99 2.38
N MET A 289 16.12 4.81 1.87
CA MET A 289 17.48 4.26 1.88
C MET A 289 18.38 4.79 0.74
N GLY A 290 17.90 5.77 -0.03
CA GLY A 290 18.67 6.44 -1.08
C GLY A 290 18.76 5.64 -2.38
N ARG A 291 17.69 4.97 -2.81
CA ARG A 291 17.65 4.25 -4.10
C ARG A 291 16.83 5.03 -5.12
N PRO A 292 17.31 5.21 -6.36
CA PRO A 292 16.49 5.71 -7.45
C PRO A 292 15.38 4.73 -7.78
N ILE A 293 14.28 5.26 -8.33
CA ILE A 293 13.06 4.51 -8.55
C ILE A 293 12.77 4.35 -10.05
N LEU A 294 12.49 3.12 -10.45
CA LEU A 294 11.94 2.81 -11.75
C LEU A 294 10.56 2.19 -11.57
N THR A 295 9.52 2.91 -11.98
CA THR A 295 8.14 2.47 -11.78
C THR A 295 7.24 2.83 -12.95
N THR A 296 5.98 2.46 -12.89
CA THR A 296 5.00 2.79 -13.94
C THR A 296 4.34 4.14 -13.70
N ASN A 297 3.79 4.73 -14.78
CA ASN A 297 2.90 5.90 -14.69
C ASN A 297 1.49 5.48 -14.21
N ALA A 298 1.45 4.54 -13.26
CA ALA A 298 0.21 4.08 -12.63
C ALA A 298 -0.13 4.95 -11.41
N SER A 299 -1.43 4.96 -11.08
CA SER A 299 -1.94 5.57 -9.86
C SER A 299 -1.21 5.03 -8.62
N GLY A 300 -0.74 5.89 -7.74
CA GLY A 300 0.05 5.56 -6.55
C GLY A 300 1.53 5.34 -6.83
N CYS A 301 1.91 4.86 -7.99
CA CYS A 301 3.32 4.69 -8.38
C CYS A 301 3.95 6.03 -8.80
N LYS A 302 3.30 6.75 -9.69
CA LYS A 302 3.81 8.02 -10.25
C LYS A 302 4.06 9.09 -9.19
N GLU A 303 3.37 9.05 -8.05
CA GLU A 303 3.56 9.97 -6.95
C GLU A 303 4.92 9.85 -6.26
N THR A 304 5.64 8.75 -6.49
CA THR A 304 6.95 8.47 -5.90
C THR A 304 8.12 8.93 -6.77
N VAL A 305 7.86 9.36 -8.00
CA VAL A 305 8.90 9.74 -8.96
C VAL A 305 8.69 11.17 -9.46
N ASP A 306 9.69 11.99 -9.26
CA ASP A 306 9.89 13.23 -9.99
C ASP A 306 10.82 12.88 -11.18
N GLU A 307 10.26 12.83 -12.40
CA GLU A 307 10.88 12.29 -13.63
C GLU A 307 12.26 12.91 -13.90
N ASN A 308 13.26 12.08 -14.20
CA ASN A 308 14.68 12.43 -14.39
C ASN A 308 15.38 13.01 -13.15
N ILE A 309 14.71 13.13 -12.00
CA ILE A 309 15.31 13.66 -10.76
C ILE A 309 15.67 12.52 -9.82
N ASN A 310 14.72 11.63 -9.52
CA ASN A 310 14.95 10.49 -8.64
C ASN A 310 14.64 9.14 -9.31
N GLY A 311 14.35 9.13 -10.61
CA GLY A 311 14.05 7.93 -11.35
C GLY A 311 13.24 8.17 -12.62
N PHE A 312 12.56 7.11 -13.06
CA PHE A 312 11.80 7.13 -14.32
C PHE A 312 10.45 6.47 -14.19
N LEU A 313 9.49 7.00 -14.98
CA LEU A 313 8.18 6.41 -15.20
C LEU A 313 8.14 5.69 -16.56
N VAL A 314 7.52 4.51 -16.58
CA VAL A 314 7.26 3.76 -17.83
C VAL A 314 5.77 3.48 -18.00
N PRO A 315 5.29 3.21 -19.23
CA PRO A 315 3.92 2.76 -19.43
C PRO A 315 3.62 1.47 -18.69
N ILE A 316 2.39 1.33 -18.17
CA ILE A 316 1.90 0.11 -17.52
C ILE A 316 1.97 -1.06 -18.51
N GLY A 317 2.47 -2.24 -18.05
CA GLY A 317 2.53 -3.47 -18.83
C GLY A 317 3.58 -3.47 -19.95
N SER A 318 4.53 -2.51 -19.95
CA SER A 318 5.57 -2.40 -20.98
C SER A 318 6.93 -2.89 -20.52
N SER A 319 7.21 -4.18 -20.67
CA SER A 319 8.53 -4.77 -20.40
C SER A 319 9.64 -4.16 -21.28
N LYS A 320 9.32 -3.73 -22.50
CA LYS A 320 10.28 -3.11 -23.43
C LYS A 320 10.73 -1.73 -22.92
N GLU A 321 9.81 -0.85 -22.51
CA GLU A 321 10.18 0.46 -21.96
C GLU A 321 10.86 0.31 -20.60
N LEU A 322 10.45 -0.67 -19.80
CA LEU A 322 11.11 -1.02 -18.54
C LEU A 322 12.58 -1.40 -18.80
N ALA A 323 12.83 -2.34 -19.73
CA ALA A 323 14.18 -2.75 -20.12
C ALA A 323 15.00 -1.58 -20.69
N LYS A 324 14.41 -0.69 -21.47
CA LYS A 324 15.08 0.49 -22.01
C LYS A 324 15.57 1.43 -20.89
N ARG A 325 14.77 1.65 -19.86
CA ARG A 325 15.18 2.46 -18.70
C ARG A 325 16.20 1.73 -17.82
N MET A 326 16.11 0.42 -17.67
CA MET A 326 17.16 -0.37 -17.02
C MET A 326 18.48 -0.27 -17.77
N ILE A 327 18.50 -0.37 -19.11
CA ILE A 327 19.69 -0.17 -19.93
C ILE A 327 20.24 1.25 -19.79
N TRP A 328 19.36 2.25 -19.61
CA TRP A 328 19.81 3.61 -19.34
C TRP A 328 20.64 3.66 -18.03
N PHE A 329 20.17 3.05 -16.94
CA PHE A 329 20.93 2.95 -15.68
C PHE A 329 22.26 2.21 -15.85
N VAL A 330 22.30 1.14 -16.67
CA VAL A 330 23.56 0.43 -16.97
C VAL A 330 24.59 1.35 -17.60
N LYS A 331 24.17 2.22 -18.53
CA LYS A 331 25.02 3.15 -19.26
C LYS A 331 25.37 4.44 -18.53
N ASN A 332 24.60 4.81 -17.50
CA ASN A 332 24.71 6.08 -16.77
C ASN A 332 24.87 5.82 -15.27
N ARG A 333 25.84 4.99 -14.88
CA ARG A 333 26.03 4.57 -13.47
C ARG A 333 26.31 5.74 -12.53
N ASP A 334 26.95 6.78 -13.00
CA ASP A 334 27.30 7.96 -12.22
C ASP A 334 26.06 8.74 -11.74
N GLU A 335 24.95 8.67 -12.50
CA GLU A 335 23.69 9.32 -12.15
C GLU A 335 22.91 8.58 -11.02
N ILE A 336 23.20 7.30 -10.80
CA ILE A 336 22.45 6.46 -9.84
C ILE A 336 22.56 7.04 -8.43
N LYS A 337 23.76 7.44 -8.03
CA LYS A 337 24.00 8.01 -6.70
C LYS A 337 23.24 9.32 -6.51
N SER A 338 23.32 10.22 -7.47
CA SER A 338 22.64 11.52 -7.45
C SER A 338 21.11 11.33 -7.36
N MET A 339 20.54 10.48 -8.22
CA MET A 339 19.10 10.17 -8.19
C MET A 339 18.68 9.54 -6.86
N GLY A 340 19.50 8.68 -6.28
CA GLY A 340 19.25 8.09 -4.97
C GLY A 340 19.23 9.11 -3.84
N GLU A 341 20.14 10.08 -3.85
CA GLU A 341 20.15 11.20 -2.91
C GLU A 341 18.90 12.08 -3.06
N GLN A 342 18.43 12.30 -4.29
CA GLN A 342 17.17 13.01 -4.53
C GLN A 342 15.96 12.22 -4.02
N SER A 343 15.93 10.88 -4.20
CA SER A 343 14.89 10.03 -3.60
C SER A 343 14.79 10.26 -2.09
N ARG A 344 15.94 10.30 -1.38
CA ARG A 344 15.99 10.56 0.06
C ARG A 344 15.41 11.93 0.41
N LYS A 345 15.80 12.99 -0.29
CA LYS A 345 15.28 14.36 -0.06
C LYS A 345 13.78 14.45 -0.27
N ILE A 346 13.26 13.77 -1.31
CA ILE A 346 11.82 13.71 -1.60
C ILE A 346 11.08 13.03 -0.45
N VAL A 347 11.58 11.90 0.05
CA VAL A 347 10.97 11.18 1.19
C VAL A 347 10.93 12.06 2.44
N GLU A 348 12.05 12.67 2.81
CA GLU A 348 12.13 13.56 3.98
C GLU A 348 11.15 14.73 3.90
N LYS A 349 10.94 15.25 2.70
CA LYS A 349 10.01 16.37 2.47
C LYS A 349 8.54 15.93 2.48
N ARG A 350 8.21 14.82 1.80
CA ARG A 350 6.81 14.44 1.45
C ARG A 350 6.28 13.23 2.20
N PHE A 351 7.14 12.24 2.51
CA PHE A 351 6.72 10.90 2.93
C PHE A 351 7.22 10.46 4.32
N ASP A 352 7.86 11.36 5.08
CA ASP A 352 8.22 11.07 6.47
C ASP A 352 6.96 10.75 7.27
N VAL A 353 6.93 9.58 7.91
CA VAL A 353 5.78 9.07 8.67
C VAL A 353 5.31 10.08 9.74
N ARG A 354 6.22 10.85 10.34
CA ARG A 354 5.87 11.86 11.35
C ARG A 354 5.01 12.98 10.76
N LYS A 355 5.34 13.43 9.55
CA LYS A 355 4.57 14.45 8.83
C LYS A 355 3.22 13.92 8.39
N VAL A 356 3.20 12.70 7.84
CA VAL A 356 1.97 12.03 7.42
C VAL A 356 1.04 11.80 8.61
N ASN A 357 1.58 11.35 9.75
CA ASN A 357 0.79 11.13 10.96
C ASN A 357 0.23 12.44 11.55
N GLN A 358 1.02 13.54 11.54
CA GLN A 358 0.52 14.84 11.96
C GLN A 358 -0.68 15.30 11.13
N GLU A 359 -0.64 15.10 9.81
CA GLU A 359 -1.75 15.40 8.92
C GLU A 359 -2.96 14.48 9.21
N MET A 360 -2.72 13.18 9.41
CA MET A 360 -3.77 12.23 9.81
C MET A 360 -4.43 12.62 11.13
N LEU A 361 -3.65 12.98 12.15
CA LEU A 361 -4.19 13.40 13.45
C LEU A 361 -5.09 14.64 13.34
N LYS A 362 -4.68 15.63 12.53
CA LYS A 362 -5.50 16.82 12.24
C LYS A 362 -6.83 16.44 11.58
N ILE A 363 -6.80 15.58 10.55
CA ILE A 363 -8.02 15.11 9.85
C ILE A 363 -8.93 14.34 10.80
N LEU A 364 -8.35 13.53 11.70
CA LEU A 364 -9.08 12.74 12.69
C LEU A 364 -9.57 13.56 13.89
N GLU A 365 -9.27 14.86 13.94
CA GLU A 365 -9.60 15.78 15.05
C GLU A 365 -9.02 15.29 16.42
N ILE A 366 -7.82 14.68 16.39
CA ILE A 366 -7.09 14.20 17.56
C ILE A 366 -5.99 15.23 17.92
N ASN A 367 -6.18 15.97 18.99
CA ASN A 367 -5.30 17.07 19.43
C ASN A 367 -4.21 16.60 20.41
#